data_8371d356f3fc23c858a848078fc57a7e
#
_entry.id   8371d356f3fc23c858a848078fc57a7e
#
_cell.length_a   1.000
_cell.length_b   1.000
_cell.length_c   1.000
_cell.angle_alpha   90.00
_cell.angle_beta   90.00
_cell.angle_gamma   90.00
#
_symmetry.space_group_name_H-M   'P 1'
#
loop_
_entity.id
_entity.type
_entity.pdbx_description
1 polymer ?
#
loop_
_entity_poly.entity_id
_entity_poly.type
_entity_poly.pdbx_seq_one_letter_code
_entity_poly.pdbx_strand_id
1 'polypeptide(L)'
;MTDLATDALVAGAVVLVGGFAYAAVADYRDREVTDRLWQLLGLVGFVLGFVAVAPGGVLPSVLWALVGLFVLQHLFAWDTRLGPSVERYADLIEITLYVVVGAVVGIALAHVGLGTQGVPVPVVAVFVSVLFARGLFEAGILFGGADAKALMIAGFLVPMFPNPIIAQPPSIAPITTV
;
A
#
# COMPACT_ATOMS: atom_id res chain seq x y z
N MET A 1 18.12 15.38 13.68
CA MET A 1 18.01 15.01 12.26
C MET A 1 16.79 14.12 12.15
N THR A 2 15.75 14.58 11.46
CA THR A 2 14.59 13.75 11.14
C THR A 2 15.05 12.60 10.24
N ASP A 3 14.55 11.40 10.51
CA ASP A 3 14.86 10.25 9.68
C ASP A 3 14.07 10.37 8.37
N LEU A 4 14.72 10.23 7.23
CA LEU A 4 14.11 10.32 5.90
C LEU A 4 12.87 9.42 5.75
N ALA A 5 12.89 8.26 6.42
CA ALA A 5 11.74 7.35 6.45
C ALA A 5 10.54 7.98 7.19
N THR A 6 10.79 8.67 8.31
CA THR A 6 9.75 9.39 9.05
C THR A 6 9.17 10.54 8.23
N ASP A 7 10.03 11.30 7.55
CA ASP A 7 9.60 12.40 6.68
C ASP A 7 8.74 11.89 5.51
N ALA A 8 9.10 10.75 4.90
CA ALA A 8 8.32 10.10 3.85
C ALA A 8 6.93 9.65 4.35
N LEU A 9 6.84 9.11 5.56
CA LEU A 9 5.56 8.71 6.17
C LEU A 9 4.67 9.92 6.49
N VAL A 10 5.24 10.99 7.03
CA VAL A 10 4.50 12.25 7.28
C VAL A 10 4.00 12.84 5.95
N ALA A 11 4.85 12.88 4.92
CA ALA A 11 4.45 13.32 3.59
C ALA A 11 3.32 12.46 3.03
N GLY A 12 3.38 11.15 3.20
CA GLY A 12 2.32 10.22 2.82
C GLY A 12 0.98 10.52 3.50
N ALA A 13 1.01 10.79 4.80
CA ALA A 13 -0.19 11.15 5.56
C ALA A 13 -0.79 12.48 5.07
N VAL A 14 0.03 13.49 4.81
CA VAL A 14 -0.42 14.79 4.26
C VAL A 14 -1.05 14.61 2.88
N VAL A 15 -0.40 13.85 2.01
CA VAL A 15 -0.90 13.54 0.66
C VAL A 15 -2.22 12.76 0.74
N LEU A 16 -2.34 11.79 1.65
CA LEU A 16 -3.58 11.04 1.87
C LEU A 16 -4.73 11.96 2.26
N VAL A 17 -4.53 12.80 3.29
CA VAL A 17 -5.57 13.71 3.77
C VAL A 17 -5.97 14.70 2.67
N GLY A 18 -5.02 15.30 1.98
CA GLY A 18 -5.30 16.23 0.88
C GLY A 18 -6.00 15.56 -0.29
N GLY A 19 -5.57 14.39 -0.70
CA GLY A 19 -6.16 13.62 -1.78
C GLY A 19 -7.59 13.16 -1.46
N PHE A 20 -7.84 12.70 -0.25
CA PHE A 20 -9.18 12.27 0.18
C PHE A 20 -10.13 13.47 0.39
N ALA A 21 -9.63 14.59 0.90
CA ALA A 21 -10.43 15.81 0.97
C ALA A 21 -10.85 16.29 -0.43
N TYR A 22 -9.93 16.24 -1.41
CA TYR A 22 -10.25 16.54 -2.80
C TYR A 22 -11.27 15.54 -3.37
N ALA A 23 -11.07 14.23 -3.15
CA ALA A 23 -11.98 13.19 -3.60
C ALA A 23 -13.40 13.39 -3.04
N ALA A 24 -13.51 13.71 -1.74
CA ALA A 24 -14.80 13.98 -1.09
C ALA A 24 -15.51 15.19 -1.68
N VAL A 25 -14.79 16.26 -2.00
CA VAL A 25 -15.34 17.45 -2.65
C VAL A 25 -15.79 17.14 -4.09
N ALA A 26 -14.99 16.39 -4.85
CA ALA A 26 -15.33 15.99 -6.20
C ALA A 26 -16.59 15.08 -6.22
N ASP A 27 -16.63 14.08 -5.34
CA ASP A 27 -17.78 13.21 -5.21
C ASP A 27 -19.05 13.97 -4.81
N TYR A 28 -18.94 14.93 -3.88
CA TYR A 28 -20.06 15.75 -3.46
C TYR A 28 -20.62 16.62 -4.61
N ARG A 29 -19.73 17.18 -5.44
CA ARG A 29 -20.13 18.10 -6.52
C ARG A 29 -20.58 17.38 -7.78
N ASP A 30 -19.79 16.39 -8.21
CA ASP A 30 -19.89 15.80 -9.54
C ASP A 30 -20.38 14.35 -9.48
N ARG A 31 -20.51 13.76 -8.28
CA ARG A 31 -20.84 12.34 -8.04
C ARG A 31 -19.86 11.39 -8.74
N GLU A 32 -18.67 11.88 -9.03
CA GLU A 32 -17.63 11.11 -9.72
C GLU A 32 -16.24 11.51 -9.24
N VAL A 33 -15.44 10.51 -8.88
CA VAL A 33 -14.02 10.70 -8.58
C VAL A 33 -13.21 10.09 -9.72
N THR A 34 -12.43 10.92 -10.39
CA THR A 34 -11.68 10.48 -11.58
C THR A 34 -10.60 9.46 -11.23
N ASP A 35 -10.40 8.45 -12.06
CA ASP A 35 -9.33 7.45 -11.90
C ASP A 35 -7.94 8.06 -11.84
N ARG A 36 -7.74 9.20 -12.51
CA ARG A 36 -6.46 9.93 -12.51
C ARG A 36 -6.00 10.33 -11.11
N LEU A 37 -6.94 10.66 -10.22
CA LEU A 37 -6.62 10.98 -8.83
C LEU A 37 -5.99 9.77 -8.14
N TRP A 38 -6.63 8.62 -8.25
CA TRP A 38 -6.15 7.38 -7.62
C TRP A 38 -4.80 6.93 -8.18
N GLN A 39 -4.62 7.07 -9.50
CA GLN A 39 -3.35 6.78 -10.18
C GLN A 39 -2.23 7.69 -9.67
N LEU A 40 -2.48 8.99 -9.55
CA LEU A 40 -1.50 9.95 -9.03
C LEU A 40 -1.14 9.64 -7.57
N LEU A 41 -2.14 9.42 -6.71
CA LEU A 41 -1.91 9.08 -5.30
C LEU A 41 -1.15 7.76 -5.17
N GLY A 42 -1.43 6.78 -6.02
CA GLY A 42 -0.71 5.52 -6.08
C GLY A 42 0.76 5.70 -6.45
N LEU A 43 1.06 6.50 -7.47
CA LEU A 43 2.44 6.80 -7.86
C LEU A 43 3.20 7.52 -6.73
N VAL A 44 2.58 8.49 -6.07
CA VAL A 44 3.17 9.17 -4.93
C VAL A 44 3.41 8.19 -3.79
N GLY A 45 2.43 7.34 -3.45
CA GLY A 45 2.58 6.30 -2.44
C GLY A 45 3.70 5.32 -2.75
N PHE A 46 3.84 4.93 -4.03
CA PHE A 46 4.93 4.06 -4.48
C PHE A 46 6.30 4.68 -4.20
N VAL A 47 6.49 5.94 -4.58
CA VAL A 47 7.77 6.64 -4.40
C VAL A 47 8.07 6.88 -2.92
N LEU A 48 7.12 7.38 -2.16
CA LEU A 48 7.32 7.66 -0.73
C LEU A 48 7.61 6.37 0.06
N GLY A 49 6.87 5.30 -0.22
CA GLY A 49 7.12 4.02 0.41
C GLY A 49 8.46 3.42 0.01
N PHE A 50 8.90 3.58 -1.24
CA PHE A 50 10.24 3.17 -1.66
C PHE A 50 11.32 3.90 -0.86
N VAL A 51 11.19 5.23 -0.71
CA VAL A 51 12.12 6.03 0.11
C VAL A 51 12.13 5.55 1.56
N ALA A 52 10.98 5.17 2.10
CA ALA A 52 10.87 4.69 3.47
C ALA A 52 11.51 3.31 3.70
N VAL A 53 11.45 2.40 2.72
CA VAL A 53 11.97 1.02 2.86
C VAL A 53 13.39 0.83 2.33
N ALA A 54 13.86 1.68 1.42
CA ALA A 54 15.19 1.56 0.79
C ALA A 54 16.37 1.47 1.77
N PRO A 55 16.37 2.17 2.93
CA PRO A 55 17.43 2.02 3.92
C PRO A 55 17.58 0.61 4.47
N GLY A 56 16.54 -0.24 4.39
CA GLY A 56 16.58 -1.65 4.77
C GLY A 56 17.39 -2.56 3.83
N GLY A 57 17.80 -2.05 2.66
CA GLY A 57 18.61 -2.76 1.68
C GLY A 57 17.86 -3.29 0.46
N VAL A 58 18.50 -4.20 -0.27
CA VAL A 58 18.01 -4.69 -1.57
C VAL A 58 16.71 -5.48 -1.43
N LEU A 59 16.62 -6.42 -0.49
CA LEU A 59 15.45 -7.27 -0.31
C LEU A 59 14.18 -6.46 0.01
N PRO A 60 14.16 -5.57 1.03
CA PRO A 60 13.04 -4.67 1.27
C PRO A 60 12.63 -3.85 0.05
N SER A 61 13.60 -3.31 -0.68
CA SER A 61 13.35 -2.49 -1.87
C SER A 61 12.70 -3.29 -3.00
N VAL A 62 13.17 -4.51 -3.24
CA VAL A 62 12.59 -5.41 -4.27
C VAL A 62 11.17 -5.84 -3.89
N LEU A 63 10.95 -6.20 -2.63
CA LEU A 63 9.61 -6.58 -2.16
C LEU A 63 8.63 -5.40 -2.23
N TRP A 64 9.08 -4.19 -1.88
CA TRP A 64 8.26 -2.99 -2.05
C TRP A 64 7.94 -2.72 -3.52
N ALA A 65 8.94 -2.82 -4.41
CA ALA A 65 8.71 -2.63 -5.84
C ALA A 65 7.69 -3.66 -6.38
N LEU A 66 7.81 -4.93 -5.99
CA LEU A 66 6.87 -5.98 -6.39
C LEU A 66 5.44 -5.69 -5.93
N VAL A 67 5.25 -5.42 -4.64
CA VAL A 67 3.92 -5.14 -4.08
C VAL A 67 3.39 -3.80 -4.58
N GLY A 68 4.26 -2.81 -4.73
CA GLY A 68 3.86 -1.50 -5.26
C GLY A 68 3.42 -1.56 -6.72
N LEU A 69 4.12 -2.31 -7.59
CA LEU A 69 3.68 -2.53 -8.96
C LEU A 69 2.36 -3.31 -9.02
N PHE A 70 2.16 -4.24 -8.10
CA PHE A 70 0.90 -4.96 -7.95
C PHE A 70 -0.27 -4.02 -7.59
N VAL A 71 -0.07 -3.05 -6.67
CA VAL A 71 -1.06 -2.01 -6.38
C VAL A 71 -1.32 -1.12 -7.60
N LEU A 72 -0.26 -0.65 -8.24
CA LEU A 72 -0.36 0.23 -9.41
C LEU A 72 -1.13 -0.44 -10.55
N GLN A 73 -0.93 -1.75 -10.75
CA GLN A 73 -1.70 -2.50 -11.75
C GLN A 73 -3.21 -2.40 -11.49
N HIS A 74 -3.67 -2.51 -10.24
CA HIS A 74 -5.08 -2.35 -9.89
C HIS A 74 -5.60 -0.92 -10.10
N LEU A 75 -4.77 0.08 -9.87
CA LEU A 75 -5.16 1.48 -10.04
C LEU A 75 -5.20 1.92 -11.50
N PHE A 76 -4.33 1.34 -12.33
CA PHE A 76 -4.24 1.72 -13.75
C PHE A 76 -5.14 0.88 -14.66
N ALA A 77 -5.68 -0.25 -14.17
CA ALA A 77 -6.51 -1.17 -14.95
C ALA A 77 -5.89 -1.46 -16.34
N TRP A 78 -4.60 -1.87 -16.33
CA TRP A 78 -3.84 -2.07 -17.59
C TRP A 78 -4.39 -3.20 -18.45
N ASP A 79 -5.01 -4.19 -17.83
CA ASP A 79 -5.70 -5.31 -18.46
C ASP A 79 -6.72 -4.84 -19.51
N THR A 80 -7.55 -3.85 -19.18
CA THR A 80 -8.57 -3.30 -20.08
C THR A 80 -7.98 -2.49 -21.24
N ARG A 81 -6.70 -2.10 -21.14
CA ARG A 81 -6.01 -1.31 -22.18
C ARG A 81 -5.19 -2.15 -23.13
N LEU A 82 -4.94 -3.40 -22.81
CA LEU A 82 -4.07 -4.30 -23.59
C LEU A 82 -4.79 -4.99 -24.76
N GLY A 83 -6.09 -4.72 -24.93
CA GLY A 83 -6.90 -5.20 -26.03
C GLY A 83 -7.66 -6.49 -25.78
N PRO A 84 -8.59 -6.88 -26.68
CA PRO A 84 -9.58 -7.95 -26.44
C PRO A 84 -8.98 -9.34 -26.19
N SER A 85 -7.76 -9.57 -26.67
CA SER A 85 -7.08 -10.86 -26.46
C SER A 85 -6.61 -11.03 -25.02
N VAL A 86 -6.24 -9.94 -24.36
CA VAL A 86 -5.78 -9.94 -22.95
C VAL A 86 -6.98 -9.89 -22.01
N GLU A 87 -8.03 -9.15 -22.39
CA GLU A 87 -9.27 -9.07 -21.61
C GLU A 87 -9.87 -10.46 -21.32
N ARG A 88 -9.78 -11.38 -22.31
CA ARG A 88 -10.23 -12.77 -22.13
C ARG A 88 -9.54 -13.52 -20.99
N TYR A 89 -8.31 -13.13 -20.67
CA TYR A 89 -7.49 -13.74 -19.62
C TYR A 89 -7.30 -12.86 -18.40
N ALA A 90 -8.00 -11.72 -18.33
CA ALA A 90 -7.82 -10.73 -17.27
C ALA A 90 -7.94 -11.33 -15.87
N ASP A 91 -9.01 -12.11 -15.61
CA ASP A 91 -9.23 -12.78 -14.34
C ASP A 91 -8.10 -13.77 -14.00
N LEU A 92 -7.64 -14.54 -15.00
CA LEU A 92 -6.55 -15.49 -14.81
C LEU A 92 -5.24 -14.79 -14.50
N ILE A 93 -4.96 -13.68 -15.19
CA ILE A 93 -3.78 -12.84 -14.96
C ILE A 93 -3.84 -12.25 -13.56
N GLU A 94 -4.99 -11.71 -13.18
CA GLU A 94 -5.19 -11.13 -11.84
C GLU A 94 -4.98 -12.17 -10.75
N ILE A 95 -5.65 -13.31 -10.81
CA ILE A 95 -5.48 -14.42 -9.84
C ILE A 95 -4.01 -14.87 -9.78
N THR A 96 -3.36 -15.00 -10.94
CA THR A 96 -1.95 -15.40 -11.00
C THR A 96 -1.06 -14.40 -10.29
N LEU A 97 -1.31 -13.10 -10.47
CA LEU A 97 -0.56 -12.04 -9.77
C LEU A 97 -0.75 -12.11 -8.25
N TYR A 98 -1.98 -12.31 -7.77
CA TYR A 98 -2.24 -12.52 -6.34
C TYR A 98 -1.47 -13.70 -5.77
N VAL A 99 -1.49 -14.83 -6.48
CA VAL A 99 -0.78 -16.04 -6.05
C VAL A 99 0.73 -15.83 -6.05
N VAL A 100 1.28 -15.25 -7.12
CA VAL A 100 2.73 -15.03 -7.25
C VAL A 100 3.23 -14.03 -6.21
N VAL A 101 2.58 -12.88 -6.08
CA VAL A 101 2.99 -11.85 -5.10
C VAL A 101 2.83 -12.40 -3.67
N GLY A 102 1.71 -13.07 -3.38
CA GLY A 102 1.48 -13.69 -2.08
C GLY A 102 2.50 -14.78 -1.75
N ALA A 103 2.85 -15.63 -2.73
CA ALA A 103 3.87 -16.66 -2.56
C ALA A 103 5.25 -16.05 -2.29
N VAL A 104 5.65 -15.03 -3.06
CA VAL A 104 6.95 -14.37 -2.86
C VAL A 104 7.03 -13.71 -1.48
N VAL A 105 6.00 -12.97 -1.07
CA VAL A 105 5.95 -12.33 0.26
C VAL A 105 5.92 -13.40 1.35
N GLY A 106 5.14 -14.46 1.20
CA GLY A 106 5.03 -15.55 2.16
C GLY A 106 6.34 -16.34 2.32
N ILE A 107 7.00 -16.66 1.21
CA ILE A 107 8.31 -17.33 1.22
C ILE A 107 9.36 -16.43 1.89
N ALA A 108 9.38 -15.14 1.54
CA ALA A 108 10.30 -14.20 2.17
C ALA A 108 10.05 -14.12 3.69
N LEU A 109 8.79 -14.01 4.13
CA LEU A 109 8.44 -14.03 5.55
C LEU A 109 8.91 -15.30 6.27
N ALA A 110 8.75 -16.46 5.62
CA ALA A 110 9.16 -17.74 6.21
C ALA A 110 10.69 -17.86 6.37
N HIS A 111 11.47 -17.25 5.45
CA HIS A 111 12.91 -17.37 5.46
C HIS A 111 13.64 -16.28 6.27
N VAL A 112 13.16 -15.04 6.20
CA VAL A 112 13.88 -13.90 6.82
C VAL A 112 13.07 -13.21 7.92
N GLY A 113 11.82 -13.59 8.11
CA GLY A 113 10.92 -13.00 9.10
C GLY A 113 10.53 -11.55 8.80
N LEU A 114 9.75 -10.97 9.72
CA LEU A 114 9.35 -9.56 9.71
C LEU A 114 10.47 -8.70 10.31
N GLY A 115 10.78 -7.58 9.66
CA GLY A 115 11.75 -6.62 10.20
C GLY A 115 12.34 -5.68 9.15
N THR A 116 13.19 -4.78 9.61
CA THR A 116 13.80 -3.77 8.73
C THR A 116 14.78 -4.35 7.72
N GLN A 117 15.44 -5.46 8.05
CA GLN A 117 16.35 -6.19 7.16
C GLN A 117 15.68 -7.43 6.53
N GLY A 118 14.51 -7.81 7.01
CA GLY A 118 13.68 -8.88 6.47
C GLY A 118 12.58 -8.34 5.56
N VAL A 119 11.36 -8.90 5.72
CA VAL A 119 10.17 -8.36 5.05
C VAL A 119 9.68 -7.16 5.85
N PRO A 120 9.69 -5.95 5.27
CA PRO A 120 9.20 -4.77 5.98
C PRO A 120 7.71 -4.85 6.28
N VAL A 121 7.32 -4.44 7.47
CA VAL A 121 5.89 -4.35 7.86
C VAL A 121 5.05 -3.60 6.82
N PRO A 122 5.52 -2.47 6.24
CA PRO A 122 4.79 -1.77 5.18
C PRO A 122 4.43 -2.65 3.97
N VAL A 123 5.33 -3.53 3.54
CA VAL A 123 5.08 -4.45 2.41
C VAL A 123 3.91 -5.37 2.70
N VAL A 124 3.89 -5.95 3.89
CA VAL A 124 2.79 -6.86 4.33
C VAL A 124 1.50 -6.07 4.49
N ALA A 125 1.55 -4.91 5.12
CA ALA A 125 0.38 -4.07 5.35
C ALA A 125 -0.28 -3.65 4.03
N VAL A 126 0.51 -3.23 3.04
CA VAL A 126 0.00 -2.88 1.70
C VAL A 126 -0.62 -4.08 1.02
N PHE A 127 0.05 -5.23 1.02
CA PHE A 127 -0.47 -6.44 0.40
C PHE A 127 -1.81 -6.88 1.04
N VAL A 128 -1.88 -6.88 2.37
CA VAL A 128 -3.12 -7.18 3.11
C VAL A 128 -4.21 -6.16 2.82
N SER A 129 -3.88 -4.87 2.71
CA SER A 129 -4.85 -3.81 2.38
C SER A 129 -5.47 -4.02 1.00
N VAL A 130 -4.69 -4.46 0.01
CA VAL A 130 -5.21 -4.78 -1.33
C VAL A 130 -6.14 -5.98 -1.28
N LEU A 131 -5.73 -7.07 -0.61
CA LEU A 131 -6.58 -8.26 -0.43
C LEU A 131 -7.90 -7.91 0.28
N PHE A 132 -7.82 -7.09 1.31
CA PHE A 132 -8.98 -6.66 2.08
C PHE A 132 -9.93 -5.78 1.24
N ALA A 133 -9.38 -4.77 0.55
CA ALA A 133 -10.17 -3.89 -0.32
C ALA A 133 -10.85 -4.67 -1.45
N ARG A 134 -10.12 -5.60 -2.08
CA ARG A 134 -10.67 -6.46 -3.13
C ARG A 134 -11.72 -7.41 -2.58
N GLY A 135 -11.45 -8.05 -1.45
CA GLY A 135 -12.40 -8.95 -0.80
C GLY A 135 -13.72 -8.25 -0.43
N LEU A 136 -13.66 -7.04 0.11
CA LEU A 136 -14.85 -6.25 0.41
C LEU A 136 -15.62 -5.84 -0.86
N PHE A 137 -14.92 -5.53 -1.93
CA PHE A 137 -15.53 -5.20 -3.21
C PHE A 137 -16.24 -6.42 -3.82
N GLU A 138 -15.58 -7.57 -3.87
CA GLU A 138 -16.18 -8.83 -4.37
C GLU A 138 -17.34 -9.33 -3.51
N ALA A 139 -17.28 -9.10 -2.20
CA ALA A 139 -18.38 -9.41 -1.28
C ALA A 139 -19.58 -8.45 -1.41
N GLY A 140 -19.50 -7.43 -2.27
CA GLY A 140 -20.56 -6.43 -2.44
C GLY A 140 -20.74 -5.50 -1.25
N ILE A 141 -19.77 -5.43 -0.35
CA ILE A 141 -19.79 -4.51 0.80
C ILE A 141 -19.39 -3.10 0.35
N LEU A 142 -18.44 -3.00 -0.58
CA LEU A 142 -18.09 -1.75 -1.25
C LEU A 142 -18.85 -1.67 -2.57
N PHE A 143 -19.70 -0.64 -2.70
CA PHE A 143 -20.55 -0.48 -3.87
C PHE A 143 -19.87 0.20 -5.05
N GLY A 144 -18.70 0.80 -4.84
CA GLY A 144 -17.96 1.54 -5.87
C GLY A 144 -16.51 1.11 -6.00
N GLY A 145 -16.02 1.00 -7.25
CA GLY A 145 -14.60 0.77 -7.51
C GLY A 145 -13.72 1.89 -6.93
N ALA A 146 -14.25 3.12 -6.78
CA ALA A 146 -13.56 4.23 -6.14
C ALA A 146 -13.30 3.97 -4.66
N ASP A 147 -14.24 3.35 -3.93
CA ASP A 147 -14.07 3.02 -2.51
C ASP A 147 -12.98 1.97 -2.30
N ALA A 148 -12.94 0.95 -3.17
CA ALA A 148 -11.88 -0.06 -3.14
C ALA A 148 -10.52 0.56 -3.42
N LYS A 149 -10.40 1.44 -4.42
CA LYS A 149 -9.18 2.19 -4.73
C LYS A 149 -8.76 3.09 -3.57
N ALA A 150 -9.71 3.76 -2.91
CA ALA A 150 -9.44 4.57 -1.73
C ALA A 150 -8.81 3.75 -0.59
N LEU A 151 -9.35 2.56 -0.29
CA LEU A 151 -8.77 1.66 0.72
C LEU A 151 -7.36 1.17 0.35
N MET A 152 -7.13 0.80 -0.92
CA MET A 152 -5.80 0.42 -1.39
C MET A 152 -4.80 1.57 -1.22
N ILE A 153 -5.20 2.80 -1.60
CA ILE A 153 -4.38 4.00 -1.47
C ILE A 153 -4.10 4.36 -0.02
N ALA A 154 -5.09 4.23 0.88
CA ALA A 154 -4.88 4.46 2.30
C ALA A 154 -3.79 3.54 2.86
N GLY A 155 -3.87 2.24 2.57
CA GLY A 155 -2.84 1.28 2.95
C GLY A 155 -1.47 1.56 2.32
N PHE A 156 -1.45 2.14 1.12
CA PHE A 156 -0.22 2.40 0.37
C PHE A 156 0.49 3.69 0.80
N LEU A 157 -0.25 4.75 1.10
CA LEU A 157 0.32 6.02 1.57
C LEU A 157 0.70 6.01 3.06
N VAL A 158 -0.02 5.26 3.87
CA VAL A 158 0.20 5.20 5.32
C VAL A 158 0.23 3.74 5.81
N PRO A 159 1.18 2.93 5.30
CA PRO A 159 1.23 1.50 5.58
C PRO A 159 1.57 1.16 7.04
N MET A 160 1.97 2.14 7.83
CA MET A 160 2.39 1.96 9.22
C MET A 160 1.53 2.75 10.23
N PHE A 161 0.42 3.33 9.80
CA PHE A 161 -0.46 4.00 10.74
C PHE A 161 -1.28 2.96 11.56
N PRO A 162 -1.26 3.00 12.88
CA PRO A 162 -0.79 4.06 13.81
C PRO A 162 0.53 3.73 14.55
N ASN A 163 1.43 2.95 13.97
CA ASN A 163 2.55 2.32 14.65
C ASN A 163 3.65 3.25 15.23
N PRO A 164 3.93 4.48 14.73
CA PRO A 164 4.95 5.32 15.35
C PRO A 164 4.61 5.77 16.79
N ILE A 165 3.33 5.75 17.15
CA ILE A 165 2.86 6.23 18.47
C ILE A 165 2.79 5.09 19.50
N ILE A 166 2.63 3.84 19.05
CA ILE A 166 2.43 2.68 19.95
C ILE A 166 3.74 1.90 20.18
N ALA A 167 4.74 2.03 19.32
CA ALA A 167 5.93 1.17 19.31
C ALA A 167 7.08 1.62 20.22
N GLN A 168 6.94 2.64 21.02
CA GLN A 168 7.86 2.89 22.13
C GLN A 168 7.13 2.65 23.45
N PRO A 169 7.26 1.45 24.04
CA PRO A 169 6.97 1.33 25.46
C PRO A 169 7.86 2.36 26.19
N PRO A 170 7.32 3.11 27.15
CA PRO A 170 8.16 4.02 27.92
C PRO A 170 9.35 3.21 28.42
N SER A 171 10.56 3.66 28.11
CA SER A 171 11.78 3.08 28.64
C SER A 171 11.68 3.21 30.17
N ILE A 172 11.26 2.13 30.83
CA ILE A 172 11.36 2.03 32.29
C ILE A 172 12.85 1.99 32.55
N ALA A 173 13.40 3.15 32.88
CA ALA A 173 14.78 3.22 33.35
C ALA A 173 14.92 2.21 34.51
N PRO A 174 15.95 1.35 34.49
CA PRO A 174 16.15 0.43 35.60
C PRO A 174 16.25 1.26 36.87
N ILE A 175 15.39 0.97 37.84
CA ILE A 175 15.49 1.55 39.17
C ILE A 175 16.82 1.02 39.74
N THR A 176 17.86 1.85 39.69
CA THR A 176 19.09 1.61 40.38
C THR A 176 18.79 1.69 41.88
N THR A 177 18.56 0.54 42.50
CA THR A 177 18.57 0.43 43.97
C THR A 177 19.98 0.77 44.44
N VAL A 178 20.10 1.89 45.15
CA VAL A 178 21.25 2.27 45.96
C VAL A 178 21.23 1.50 47.25
#